data_6b40efa4f2bf491b2b2bc7d042437d58
#
_entry.id   6b40efa4f2bf491b2b2bc7d042437d58
#
_cell.length_a   1.000
_cell.length_b   1.000
_cell.length_c   1.000
_cell.angle_alpha   90.00
_cell.angle_beta   90.00
_cell.angle_gamma   90.00
#
_symmetry.space_group_name_H-M   'P 1'
#
loop_
_entity.id
_entity.type
_entity.pdbx_description
1 polymer ?
#
loop_
_entity_poly.entity_id
_entity_poly.type
_entity_poly.pdbx_seq_one_letter_code
_entity_poly.pdbx_strand_id
1 'polypeptide(L)'
;KHKLNKSPEEVLNAIKESVSYARKFTDDVEWSCEDGTRTDMDYMCKTVELAINSGAKTINIPDTVGYTVPSEFKKIIETLINKVPNIDKATLSTHCHNDLGLAVANSLAGVMAGARQIECTINGIGERAGNAALEEVVMAMRTRHDLMPYTTNINTKLLSKASKVVSNATGFPVQFNKAVV
;
A
#
# COMPACT_ATOMS: atom_id res chain seq x y z
N LYS A 1 -3.45 -20.05 -3.98
CA LYS A 1 -3.83 -21.47 -4.11
C LYS A 1 -5.11 -21.64 -4.91
N HIS A 2 -6.21 -21.07 -4.47
CA HIS A 2 -7.53 -21.28 -5.10
C HIS A 2 -7.78 -20.47 -6.36
N LYS A 3 -7.25 -19.24 -6.47
CA LYS A 3 -7.46 -18.34 -7.62
C LYS A 3 -6.57 -18.73 -8.83
N LEU A 4 -5.31 -19.01 -8.57
CA LEU A 4 -4.33 -19.28 -9.64
C LEU A 4 -4.16 -20.78 -9.93
N ASN A 5 -4.67 -21.68 -9.09
CA ASN A 5 -4.44 -23.13 -9.16
C ASN A 5 -2.95 -23.50 -9.32
N LYS A 6 -2.08 -22.74 -8.65
CA LYS A 6 -0.62 -22.92 -8.65
C LYS A 6 -0.11 -23.37 -7.29
N SER A 7 0.95 -24.16 -7.33
CA SER A 7 1.72 -24.48 -6.13
C SER A 7 2.50 -23.26 -5.63
N PRO A 8 2.94 -23.23 -4.36
CA PRO A 8 3.82 -22.19 -3.86
C PRO A 8 5.10 -21.99 -4.70
N GLU A 9 5.70 -23.07 -5.19
CA GLU A 9 6.91 -23.03 -6.02
C GLU A 9 6.62 -22.41 -7.39
N GLU A 10 5.51 -22.75 -8.02
CA GLU A 10 5.10 -22.14 -9.30
C GLU A 10 4.83 -20.64 -9.15
N VAL A 11 4.31 -20.22 -7.99
CA VAL A 11 4.13 -18.78 -7.69
C VAL A 11 5.48 -18.10 -7.52
N LEU A 12 6.43 -18.68 -6.80
CA LEU A 12 7.78 -18.14 -6.67
C LEU A 12 8.47 -18.00 -8.03
N ASN A 13 8.38 -19.01 -8.88
CA ASN A 13 8.93 -18.92 -10.23
C ASN A 13 8.27 -17.81 -11.06
N ALA A 14 6.95 -17.67 -10.98
CA ALA A 14 6.23 -16.59 -11.68
C ALA A 14 6.63 -15.19 -11.17
N ILE A 15 6.87 -15.02 -9.88
CA ILE A 15 7.40 -13.76 -9.31
C ILE A 15 8.76 -13.44 -9.93
N LYS A 16 9.69 -14.39 -9.90
CA LYS A 16 11.02 -14.22 -10.47
C LYS A 16 10.97 -13.84 -11.95
N GLU A 17 10.20 -14.58 -12.72
CA GLU A 17 10.07 -14.35 -14.17
C GLU A 17 9.45 -12.99 -14.48
N SER A 18 8.32 -12.65 -13.85
CA SER A 18 7.60 -11.40 -14.13
C SER A 18 8.40 -10.17 -13.72
N VAL A 19 8.99 -10.16 -12.54
CA VAL A 19 9.81 -9.03 -12.07
C VAL A 19 11.06 -8.89 -12.94
N SER A 20 11.79 -9.98 -13.19
CA SER A 20 12.97 -9.94 -14.07
C SER A 20 12.63 -9.53 -15.51
N TYR A 21 11.44 -9.86 -15.99
CA TYR A 21 10.99 -9.42 -17.30
C TYR A 21 10.70 -7.92 -17.31
N ALA A 22 9.95 -7.40 -16.32
CA ALA A 22 9.65 -5.98 -16.20
C ALA A 22 10.93 -5.13 -16.09
N ARG A 23 11.94 -5.63 -15.40
CA ARG A 23 13.26 -4.98 -15.25
C ARG A 23 14.02 -4.75 -16.57
N LYS A 24 13.66 -5.44 -17.64
CA LYS A 24 14.24 -5.19 -18.95
C LYS A 24 13.81 -3.86 -19.58
N PHE A 25 12.72 -3.29 -19.11
CA PHE A 25 12.11 -2.09 -19.68
C PHE A 25 12.26 -0.85 -18.80
N THR A 26 12.41 -1.05 -17.48
CA THR A 26 12.54 0.05 -16.52
C THR A 26 13.31 -0.39 -15.28
N ASP A 27 14.00 0.56 -14.65
CA ASP A 27 14.63 0.37 -13.35
C ASP A 27 13.68 0.58 -12.16
N ASP A 28 12.52 1.13 -12.40
CA ASP A 28 11.49 1.39 -11.40
C ASP A 28 10.37 0.35 -11.54
N VAL A 29 10.55 -0.78 -10.86
CA VAL A 29 9.60 -1.89 -10.84
C VAL A 29 9.05 -2.06 -9.42
N GLU A 30 7.75 -1.94 -9.31
CA GLU A 30 7.00 -2.33 -8.13
C GLU A 30 6.48 -3.76 -8.24
N TRP A 31 6.59 -4.52 -7.18
CA TRP A 31 5.94 -5.80 -7.02
C TRP A 31 4.89 -5.73 -5.91
N SER A 32 3.67 -6.18 -6.23
CA SER A 32 2.53 -6.19 -5.32
C SER A 32 2.00 -7.61 -5.15
N CYS A 33 1.82 -8.05 -3.91
CA CYS A 33 1.26 -9.36 -3.59
C CYS A 33 -0.24 -9.26 -3.34
N GLU A 34 -1.08 -9.69 -4.27
CA GLU A 34 -2.52 -9.76 -4.01
C GLU A 34 -2.81 -10.56 -2.73
N ASP A 35 -3.69 -10.01 -1.89
CA ASP A 35 -4.12 -10.64 -0.64
C ASP A 35 -2.98 -10.84 0.38
N GLY A 36 -2.07 -9.88 0.41
CA GLY A 36 -0.86 -9.92 1.23
C GLY A 36 -1.15 -10.14 2.71
N THR A 37 -2.11 -9.43 3.28
CA THR A 37 -2.40 -9.48 4.73
C THR A 37 -2.96 -10.82 5.21
N ARG A 38 -3.50 -11.66 4.33
CA ARG A 38 -3.95 -13.03 4.65
C ARG A 38 -2.96 -14.12 4.26
N THR A 39 -1.81 -13.74 3.75
CA THR A 39 -0.75 -14.69 3.38
C THR A 39 0.04 -15.12 4.62
N ASP A 40 0.43 -16.40 4.67
CA ASP A 40 1.35 -16.88 5.69
C ASP A 40 2.64 -16.04 5.73
N MET A 41 3.05 -15.60 6.91
CA MET A 41 4.14 -14.63 7.06
C MET A 41 5.51 -15.16 6.63
N ASP A 42 5.79 -16.44 6.81
CA ASP A 42 7.08 -16.99 6.40
C ASP A 42 7.12 -17.15 4.88
N TYR A 43 5.99 -17.47 4.26
CA TYR A 43 5.86 -17.46 2.80
C TYR A 43 5.92 -16.04 2.24
N MET A 44 5.27 -15.07 2.88
CA MET A 44 5.36 -13.66 2.50
C MET A 44 6.80 -13.17 2.51
N CYS A 45 7.56 -13.46 3.57
CA CYS A 45 8.98 -13.07 3.64
C CYS A 45 9.78 -13.65 2.45
N LYS A 46 9.55 -14.91 2.08
CA LYS A 46 10.20 -15.56 0.93
C LYS A 46 9.84 -14.88 -0.39
N THR A 47 8.57 -14.55 -0.60
CA THR A 47 8.12 -13.87 -1.83
C THR A 47 8.70 -12.47 -1.95
N VAL A 48 8.73 -11.71 -0.87
CA VAL A 48 9.33 -10.36 -0.80
C VAL A 48 10.83 -10.40 -1.08
N GLU A 49 11.56 -11.29 -0.41
CA GLU A 49 13.00 -11.47 -0.64
C GLU A 49 13.29 -11.79 -2.11
N LEU A 50 12.51 -12.70 -2.69
CA LEU A 50 12.67 -13.11 -4.09
C LEU A 50 12.34 -11.97 -5.06
N ALA A 51 11.27 -11.21 -4.82
CA ALA A 51 10.90 -10.06 -5.65
C ALA A 51 12.01 -9.00 -5.67
N ILE A 52 12.60 -8.70 -4.50
CA ILE A 52 13.73 -7.76 -4.38
C ILE A 52 14.96 -8.31 -5.12
N ASN A 53 15.30 -9.59 -4.93
CA ASN A 53 16.41 -10.25 -5.64
C ASN A 53 16.21 -10.29 -7.16
N SER A 54 14.95 -10.30 -7.62
CA SER A 54 14.60 -10.25 -9.04
C SER A 54 14.62 -8.83 -9.60
N GLY A 55 14.77 -7.81 -8.76
CA GLY A 55 14.98 -6.41 -9.14
C GLY A 55 13.85 -5.45 -8.81
N ALA A 56 12.83 -5.86 -8.05
CA ALA A 56 11.82 -4.93 -7.55
C ALA A 56 12.45 -3.87 -6.64
N LYS A 57 12.06 -2.61 -6.84
CA LYS A 57 12.51 -1.46 -6.04
C LYS A 57 11.46 -1.00 -5.06
N THR A 58 10.22 -1.35 -5.29
CA THR A 58 9.09 -1.12 -4.38
C THR A 58 8.38 -2.44 -4.14
N ILE A 59 8.08 -2.69 -2.88
CA ILE A 59 7.31 -3.86 -2.42
C ILE A 59 6.03 -3.34 -1.80
N ASN A 60 4.92 -3.57 -2.47
CA ASN A 60 3.61 -3.16 -2.00
C ASN A 60 2.90 -4.29 -1.25
N ILE A 61 2.41 -3.98 -0.06
CA ILE A 61 1.69 -4.92 0.82
C ILE A 61 0.21 -4.51 0.86
N PRO A 62 -0.66 -5.20 0.13
CA PRO A 62 -2.07 -4.85 0.09
C PRO A 62 -2.89 -5.54 1.17
N ASP A 63 -3.73 -4.77 1.84
CA ASP A 63 -4.91 -5.25 2.55
C ASP A 63 -6.08 -5.32 1.57
N THR A 64 -6.06 -6.38 0.76
CA THR A 64 -6.96 -6.55 -0.40
C THR A 64 -8.43 -6.67 0.02
N VAL A 65 -8.71 -7.32 1.14
CA VAL A 65 -10.09 -7.46 1.65
C VAL A 65 -10.51 -6.34 2.59
N GLY A 66 -9.59 -5.46 2.98
CA GLY A 66 -9.89 -4.27 3.78
C GLY A 66 -10.36 -4.57 5.21
N TYR A 67 -9.90 -5.66 5.82
CA TYR A 67 -10.36 -6.06 7.16
C TYR A 67 -9.26 -6.07 8.23
N THR A 68 -8.04 -5.71 7.88
CA THR A 68 -6.94 -5.59 8.85
C THR A 68 -7.19 -4.43 9.83
N VAL A 69 -6.72 -4.57 11.04
CA VAL A 69 -6.68 -3.48 12.01
C VAL A 69 -5.28 -2.87 12.12
N PRO A 70 -5.13 -1.61 12.56
CA PRO A 70 -3.84 -0.92 12.52
C PRO A 70 -2.69 -1.63 13.23
N SER A 71 -2.95 -2.27 14.37
CA SER A 71 -1.93 -3.03 15.11
C SER A 71 -1.45 -4.27 14.36
N GLU A 72 -2.35 -4.93 13.64
CA GLU A 72 -2.03 -6.10 12.81
C GLU A 72 -1.22 -5.68 11.58
N PHE A 73 -1.67 -4.64 10.86
CA PHE A 73 -0.97 -4.14 9.69
C PHE A 73 0.44 -3.64 10.04
N LYS A 74 0.56 -2.90 11.15
CA LYS A 74 1.86 -2.51 11.72
C LYS A 74 2.77 -3.70 11.93
N LYS A 75 2.27 -4.77 12.59
CA LYS A 75 3.04 -5.99 12.86
C LYS A 75 3.51 -6.70 11.58
N ILE A 76 2.70 -6.70 10.52
CA ILE A 76 3.10 -7.25 9.22
C ILE A 76 4.33 -6.51 8.68
N ILE A 77 4.28 -5.17 8.63
CA ILE A 77 5.39 -4.36 8.13
C ILE A 77 6.65 -4.54 8.98
N GLU A 78 6.52 -4.48 10.32
CA GLU A 78 7.65 -4.73 11.24
C GLU A 78 8.25 -6.13 11.05
N THR A 79 7.42 -7.14 10.81
CA THR A 79 7.91 -8.51 10.58
C THR A 79 8.71 -8.60 9.29
N LEU A 80 8.26 -7.98 8.21
CA LEU A 80 9.00 -7.93 6.95
C LEU A 80 10.36 -7.23 7.10
N ILE A 81 10.38 -6.10 7.79
CA ILE A 81 11.63 -5.35 8.06
C ILE A 81 12.62 -6.20 8.86
N ASN A 82 12.14 -6.95 9.83
CA ASN A 82 13.00 -7.74 10.70
C ASN A 82 13.46 -9.08 10.11
N LYS A 83 12.65 -9.69 9.24
CA LYS A 83 12.90 -11.06 8.74
C LYS A 83 13.44 -11.13 7.32
N VAL A 84 13.19 -10.12 6.48
CA VAL A 84 13.63 -10.15 5.07
C VAL A 84 15.04 -9.59 4.95
N PRO A 85 16.06 -10.40 4.56
CA PRO A 85 17.45 -10.01 4.68
C PRO A 85 17.88 -8.85 3.78
N ASN A 86 17.18 -8.65 2.66
CA ASN A 86 17.47 -7.63 1.64
C ASN A 86 16.44 -6.51 1.58
N ILE A 87 15.65 -6.32 2.64
CA ILE A 87 14.53 -5.36 2.68
C ILE A 87 15.01 -3.91 2.50
N ASP A 88 16.23 -3.61 2.92
CA ASP A 88 16.88 -2.31 2.79
C ASP A 88 17.10 -1.86 1.33
N LYS A 89 17.01 -2.80 0.38
CA LYS A 89 17.19 -2.53 -1.06
C LYS A 89 15.92 -2.08 -1.77
N ALA A 90 14.78 -2.07 -1.06
CA ALA A 90 13.48 -1.69 -1.62
C ALA A 90 12.70 -0.77 -0.69
N THR A 91 11.79 0.00 -1.26
CA THR A 91 10.81 0.79 -0.52
C THR A 91 9.61 -0.10 -0.19
N LEU A 92 9.21 -0.16 1.10
CA LEU A 92 7.93 -0.77 1.47
C LEU A 92 6.80 0.21 1.21
N SER A 93 5.77 -0.27 0.52
CA SER A 93 4.52 0.43 0.21
C SER A 93 3.35 -0.23 0.92
N THR A 94 2.34 0.57 1.24
CA THR A 94 1.06 0.12 1.81
C THR A 94 -0.07 0.39 0.84
N HIS A 95 -0.99 -0.56 0.69
CA HIS A 95 -2.21 -0.41 -0.09
C HIS A 95 -3.38 -0.96 0.74
N CYS A 96 -4.26 -0.11 1.24
CA CYS A 96 -5.31 -0.52 2.15
C CYS A 96 -6.69 -0.19 1.60
N HIS A 97 -7.57 -1.21 1.52
CA HIS A 97 -8.99 -1.03 1.23
C HIS A 97 -9.77 -0.64 2.49
N ASN A 98 -10.95 -0.05 2.30
CA ASN A 98 -11.67 0.68 3.34
C ASN A 98 -12.94 -0.03 3.82
N ASP A 99 -13.00 -1.36 3.68
CA ASP A 99 -14.22 -2.14 3.98
C ASP A 99 -14.65 -2.03 5.45
N LEU A 100 -13.71 -1.86 6.38
CA LEU A 100 -13.99 -1.58 7.79
C LEU A 100 -13.83 -0.09 8.17
N GLY A 101 -13.62 0.81 7.20
CA GLY A 101 -13.36 2.22 7.47
C GLY A 101 -11.96 2.50 8.06
N LEU A 102 -11.00 1.59 7.90
CA LEU A 102 -9.69 1.66 8.54
C LEU A 102 -8.53 1.89 7.56
N ALA A 103 -8.79 2.09 6.27
CA ALA A 103 -7.74 2.18 5.26
C ALA A 103 -6.69 3.25 5.56
N VAL A 104 -7.10 4.44 5.96
CA VAL A 104 -6.18 5.54 6.35
C VAL A 104 -5.41 5.17 7.62
N ALA A 105 -6.08 4.63 8.62
CA ALA A 105 -5.45 4.24 9.88
C ALA A 105 -4.41 3.13 9.67
N ASN A 106 -4.72 2.12 8.85
CA ASN A 106 -3.80 1.04 8.49
C ASN A 106 -2.59 1.56 7.71
N SER A 107 -2.81 2.45 6.73
CA SER A 107 -1.73 3.07 5.95
C SER A 107 -0.77 3.87 6.84
N LEU A 108 -1.30 4.68 7.75
CA LEU A 108 -0.49 5.44 8.71
C LEU A 108 0.26 4.51 9.68
N ALA A 109 -0.38 3.44 10.15
CA ALA A 109 0.27 2.44 10.99
C ALA A 109 1.44 1.76 10.26
N GLY A 110 1.29 1.48 8.95
CA GLY A 110 2.36 0.96 8.10
C GLY A 110 3.53 1.94 7.96
N VAL A 111 3.26 3.23 7.79
CA VAL A 111 4.31 4.28 7.76
C VAL A 111 5.04 4.35 9.10
N MET A 112 4.32 4.32 10.21
CA MET A 112 4.92 4.31 11.56
C MET A 112 5.76 3.06 11.81
N ALA A 113 5.44 1.95 11.14
CA ALA A 113 6.20 0.70 11.18
C ALA A 113 7.45 0.70 10.27
N GLY A 114 7.55 1.63 9.32
CA GLY A 114 8.73 1.74 8.44
C GLY A 114 8.44 1.77 6.94
N ALA A 115 7.19 1.65 6.50
CA ALA A 115 6.83 1.89 5.09
C ALA A 115 7.10 3.35 4.71
N ARG A 116 7.44 3.58 3.43
CA ARG A 116 7.78 4.92 2.92
C ARG A 116 7.01 5.30 1.67
N GLN A 117 6.11 4.45 1.23
CA GLN A 117 5.14 4.73 0.18
C GLN A 117 3.74 4.34 0.66
N ILE A 118 2.74 5.09 0.25
CA ILE A 118 1.32 4.79 0.45
C ILE A 118 0.62 4.87 -0.90
N GLU A 119 -0.01 3.79 -1.31
CA GLU A 119 -0.98 3.83 -2.41
C GLU A 119 -2.32 4.30 -1.85
N CYS A 120 -2.82 5.37 -2.40
CA CYS A 120 -4.05 6.01 -1.97
C CYS A 120 -4.72 6.72 -3.13
N THR A 121 -5.95 7.12 -2.98
CA THR A 121 -6.72 7.77 -4.04
C THR A 121 -7.36 9.06 -3.56
N ILE A 122 -7.56 10.00 -4.49
CA ILE A 122 -8.34 11.20 -4.20
C ILE A 122 -9.76 10.81 -3.80
N ASN A 123 -10.27 11.35 -2.71
CA ASN A 123 -11.58 11.04 -2.11
C ASN A 123 -11.73 9.58 -1.62
N GLY A 124 -10.64 8.80 -1.60
CA GLY A 124 -10.70 7.39 -1.24
C GLY A 124 -11.47 6.53 -2.23
N ILE A 125 -11.67 6.96 -3.48
CA ILE A 125 -12.38 6.15 -4.48
C ILE A 125 -11.62 4.85 -4.76
N GLY A 126 -12.37 3.77 -5.03
CA GLY A 126 -11.78 2.47 -5.32
C GLY A 126 -12.82 1.35 -5.28
N GLU A 127 -12.34 0.13 -5.23
CA GLU A 127 -13.19 -1.05 -5.13
C GLU A 127 -14.02 -1.06 -3.84
N ARG A 128 -15.26 -1.49 -3.92
CA ARG A 128 -16.22 -1.67 -2.80
C ARG A 128 -16.38 -0.40 -1.96
N ALA A 129 -15.77 -0.35 -0.76
CA ALA A 129 -15.81 0.81 0.14
C ALA A 129 -14.67 1.83 -0.14
N GLY A 130 -13.85 1.58 -1.15
CA GLY A 130 -12.75 2.44 -1.57
C GLY A 130 -11.40 2.12 -0.96
N ASN A 131 -10.46 3.03 -1.17
CA ASN A 131 -9.08 2.97 -0.70
C ASN A 131 -8.82 4.00 0.39
N ALA A 132 -7.59 4.02 0.90
CA ALA A 132 -7.14 5.14 1.73
C ALA A 132 -7.27 6.46 0.96
N ALA A 133 -7.86 7.48 1.59
CA ALA A 133 -8.01 8.79 0.98
C ALA A 133 -6.70 9.59 1.11
N LEU A 134 -6.15 10.04 -0.03
CA LEU A 134 -4.88 10.78 -0.08
C LEU A 134 -4.92 12.02 0.80
N GLU A 135 -5.97 12.80 0.73
CA GLU A 135 -6.13 14.04 1.50
C GLU A 135 -6.14 13.78 3.01
N GLU A 136 -6.75 12.68 3.46
CA GLU A 136 -6.78 12.32 4.88
C GLU A 136 -5.39 11.87 5.37
N VAL A 137 -4.69 11.04 4.59
CA VAL A 137 -3.32 10.61 4.90
C VAL A 137 -2.39 11.81 5.01
N VAL A 138 -2.40 12.68 4.00
CA VAL A 138 -1.50 13.86 3.94
C VAL A 138 -1.79 14.84 5.07
N MET A 139 -3.06 15.11 5.34
CA MET A 139 -3.43 16.07 6.39
C MET A 139 -3.24 15.50 7.78
N ALA A 140 -3.40 14.19 7.99
CA ALA A 140 -3.05 13.54 9.26
C ALA A 140 -1.56 13.70 9.57
N MET A 141 -0.68 13.38 8.63
CA MET A 141 0.77 13.56 8.80
C MET A 141 1.14 15.04 9.03
N ARG A 142 0.54 15.96 8.28
CA ARG A 142 0.81 17.40 8.42
C ARG A 142 0.34 17.95 9.76
N THR A 143 -0.85 17.57 10.21
CA THR A 143 -1.46 18.07 11.45
C THR A 143 -0.79 17.47 12.69
N ARG A 144 -0.44 16.19 12.61
CA ARG A 144 0.19 15.46 13.71
C ARG A 144 1.67 15.20 13.45
N HIS A 145 2.36 16.19 12.91
CA HIS A 145 3.81 16.13 12.70
C HIS A 145 4.60 15.88 13.98
N ASP A 146 4.02 16.22 15.12
CA ASP A 146 4.53 15.91 16.47
C ASP A 146 4.70 14.40 16.71
N LEU A 147 3.79 13.58 16.19
CA LEU A 147 3.80 12.11 16.31
C LEU A 147 4.28 11.40 15.03
N MET A 148 4.10 12.04 13.89
CA MET A 148 4.43 11.50 12.58
C MET A 148 5.37 12.46 11.83
N PRO A 149 6.68 12.49 12.16
CA PRO A 149 7.64 13.43 11.59
C PRO A 149 8.04 13.06 10.17
N TYR A 150 7.05 12.77 9.33
CA TYR A 150 7.23 12.43 7.92
C TYR A 150 6.77 13.59 7.05
N THR A 151 7.38 13.71 5.88
CA THR A 151 7.08 14.77 4.92
C THR A 151 6.63 14.19 3.58
N THR A 152 5.86 14.97 2.85
CA THR A 152 5.45 14.69 1.48
C THR A 152 5.53 15.96 0.65
N ASN A 153 5.75 15.83 -0.65
CA ASN A 153 5.78 16.96 -1.59
C ASN A 153 4.38 17.33 -2.11
N ILE A 154 3.32 16.74 -1.58
CA ILE A 154 1.95 17.04 -1.99
C ILE A 154 1.59 18.47 -1.63
N ASN A 155 1.14 19.25 -2.62
CA ASN A 155 0.65 20.62 -2.41
C ASN A 155 -0.75 20.59 -1.80
N THR A 156 -0.82 20.71 -0.48
CA THR A 156 -2.08 20.62 0.29
C THR A 156 -3.10 21.71 -0.07
N LYS A 157 -2.68 22.84 -0.65
CA LYS A 157 -3.59 23.90 -1.11
C LYS A 157 -4.45 23.47 -2.31
N LEU A 158 -4.06 22.39 -2.99
CA LEU A 158 -4.78 21.87 -4.15
C LEU A 158 -5.72 20.70 -3.81
N LEU A 159 -5.76 20.20 -2.58
CA LEU A 159 -6.55 19.02 -2.20
C LEU A 159 -8.04 19.19 -2.53
N SER A 160 -8.67 20.28 -2.07
CA SER A 160 -10.10 20.53 -2.37
C SER A 160 -10.39 20.71 -3.86
N LYS A 161 -9.43 21.28 -4.61
CA LYS A 161 -9.56 21.41 -6.07
C LYS A 161 -9.48 20.04 -6.74
N ALA A 162 -8.54 19.18 -6.33
CA ALA A 162 -8.38 17.82 -6.84
C ALA A 162 -9.63 16.98 -6.54
N SER A 163 -10.14 17.07 -5.30
CA SER A 163 -11.38 16.40 -4.89
C SER A 163 -12.57 16.78 -5.80
N LYS A 164 -12.78 18.07 -6.06
CA LYS A 164 -13.84 18.56 -6.96
C LYS A 164 -13.68 18.04 -8.39
N VAL A 165 -12.45 18.03 -8.91
CA VAL A 165 -12.17 17.51 -10.27
C VAL A 165 -12.53 16.04 -10.36
N VAL A 166 -12.12 15.23 -9.38
CA VAL A 166 -12.43 13.80 -9.36
C VAL A 166 -13.94 13.57 -9.24
N SER A 167 -14.63 14.27 -8.31
CA SER A 167 -16.08 14.15 -8.17
C SER A 167 -16.83 14.50 -9.45
N ASN A 168 -16.42 15.56 -10.13
CA ASN A 168 -17.05 15.97 -11.40
C ASN A 168 -16.78 14.96 -12.53
N ALA A 169 -15.54 14.46 -12.62
CA ALA A 169 -15.16 13.54 -13.68
C ALA A 169 -15.79 12.15 -13.53
N THR A 170 -15.95 11.68 -12.30
CA THR A 170 -16.49 10.35 -12.01
C THR A 170 -18.01 10.33 -11.81
N GLY A 171 -18.61 11.48 -11.54
CA GLY A 171 -20.02 11.59 -11.15
C GLY A 171 -20.30 11.11 -9.71
N PHE A 172 -19.27 10.75 -8.94
CA PHE A 172 -19.41 10.38 -7.53
C PHE A 172 -19.24 11.62 -6.64
N PRO A 173 -20.31 12.12 -6.01
CA PRO A 173 -20.20 13.25 -5.08
C PRO A 173 -19.47 12.82 -3.81
N VAL A 174 -18.70 13.75 -3.26
CA VAL A 174 -18.12 13.57 -1.92
C VAL A 174 -19.25 13.60 -0.89
N GLN A 175 -19.23 12.66 0.05
CA GLN A 175 -20.18 12.68 1.16
C GLN A 175 -19.99 13.98 1.97
N PHE A 176 -21.12 14.56 2.44
CA PHE A 176 -21.10 15.84 3.16
C PHE A 176 -20.29 15.82 4.46
N ASN A 177 -20.10 14.64 5.05
CA ASN A 177 -19.33 14.41 6.27
C ASN A 177 -17.92 13.84 6.00
N LYS A 178 -17.46 13.90 4.75
CA LYS A 178 -16.11 13.46 4.38
C LYS A 178 -15.07 14.31 5.10
N ALA A 179 -14.09 13.66 5.70
CA ALA A 179 -12.98 14.34 6.34
C ALA A 179 -12.10 15.09 5.30
N VAL A 180 -11.62 16.28 5.68
CA VAL A 180 -10.63 17.11 4.97
C VAL A 180 -11.16 17.90 3.77
N VAL A 181 -12.06 17.38 2.97
CA VAL A 181 -12.57 18.01 1.73
C VAL A 181 -14.08 18.13 1.72
#